data_ee8420543cfeca9607bfe25f851abf59
#
_entry.id   ee8420543cfeca9607bfe25f851abf59
#
_cell.length_a   1.000
_cell.length_b   1.000
_cell.length_c   1.000
_cell.angle_alpha   90.00
_cell.angle_beta   90.00
_cell.angle_gamma   90.00
#
_symmetry.space_group_name_H-M   'P 1'
#
loop_
_entity.id
_entity.type
_entity.pdbx_description
1 polymer ?
#
loop_
_entity_poly.entity_id
_entity_poly.type
_entity_poly.pdbx_seq_one_letter_code
_entity_poly.pdbx_strand_id
1 'polypeptide(L)'
;MFIDKNEDLRYYMVKGGGCMAIISKEGLLKVLVSYNPWWKTGVVNPKLSKTYKRFAFYEAMKRLNQTDIRRTVVLTGTRRVGKTTIQYQMIEALLQSGVPPQKIVFISMDHPMLKLSAMNEILECYHENIYPEQDVYYFFDEIQYAQDWDKWLKTIYDMQPDTKMVATGSASPILIKGSQESGAGRWSAIQVPTLSFYEYCELLNVDRPDLPDNLKITPLVYKTQQERTQIMLQLSKVQNHFNRYLQVGGFPELALADNDILAQQIMREDVVDKVLKRDLPSLYKIRNATELERIFLYLCNVSSEIVSIEAIAKELNGVSRPTVENYIEYLESANLIHQSWPVNMVGKKVLKASPKIYIADAAIRNAVLMDDSMLSDPVEMGKVVETAVYKHVAAFYYQQAASVGYYRGGKRGKEVDVVVEYANSRNILIEVKYREGAPIPDDSAIVELSGEAAASIVVTKTADDFGVHNTKSGKDLIRIPAFAFLYLLGHAEKHGYHGME
;
A
#
# COMPACT_ATOMS: atom_id res chain seq x y z
N MET A 1 3.28 -45.94 14.61
CA MET A 1 4.25 -45.18 13.81
C MET A 1 3.84 -45.40 12.36
N PHE A 2 3.21 -44.42 11.73
CA PHE A 2 2.90 -44.47 10.30
C PHE A 2 4.01 -43.65 9.62
N ILE A 3 4.81 -44.32 8.76
CA ILE A 3 5.81 -43.67 7.93
C ILE A 3 5.11 -43.32 6.60
N ASP A 4 4.85 -42.09 6.35
CA ASP A 4 4.48 -41.63 5.00
C ASP A 4 5.76 -41.63 4.16
N LYS A 5 5.64 -41.92 2.85
CA LYS A 5 6.79 -42.04 1.92
C LYS A 5 7.60 -40.72 1.71
N ASN A 6 7.24 -39.65 2.38
CA ASN A 6 8.06 -38.45 2.52
C ASN A 6 8.95 -38.58 3.77
N GLU A 7 10.22 -38.93 3.60
CA GLU A 7 11.21 -39.11 4.67
C GLU A 7 11.38 -37.89 5.60
N ASP A 8 10.85 -36.73 5.25
CA ASP A 8 11.00 -35.46 5.97
C ASP A 8 9.89 -35.16 7.00
N LEU A 9 8.79 -35.97 7.00
CA LEU A 9 7.65 -35.79 7.93
C LEU A 9 7.42 -37.03 8.76
N ARG A 10 7.57 -36.95 10.10
CA ARG A 10 7.24 -38.02 11.03
C ARG A 10 5.99 -37.64 11.83
N TYR A 11 5.00 -38.51 11.83
CA TYR A 11 3.76 -38.34 12.61
C TYR A 11 3.79 -39.18 13.87
N TYR A 12 3.51 -38.57 15.02
CA TYR A 12 3.34 -39.27 16.29
C TYR A 12 1.91 -39.10 16.77
N MET A 13 1.30 -40.22 17.23
CA MET A 13 0.01 -40.13 17.92
C MET A 13 0.21 -39.62 19.34
N VAL A 14 -0.43 -38.50 19.67
CA VAL A 14 -0.50 -37.96 21.04
C VAL A 14 -1.66 -38.63 21.76
N LYS A 15 -1.50 -38.96 23.07
CA LYS A 15 -2.61 -39.45 23.93
C LYS A 15 -3.76 -38.42 23.87
N GLY A 16 -4.85 -38.77 23.16
CA GLY A 16 -6.00 -37.89 22.92
C GLY A 16 -6.45 -37.84 21.45
N GLY A 17 -5.84 -38.62 20.54
CA GLY A 17 -6.33 -38.84 19.17
C GLY A 17 -5.87 -37.81 18.12
N GLY A 18 -4.97 -36.88 18.44
CA GLY A 18 -4.35 -35.96 17.48
C GLY A 18 -3.01 -36.47 16.94
N CYS A 19 -2.79 -36.39 15.62
CA CYS A 19 -1.46 -36.58 15.02
C CYS A 19 -0.68 -35.27 15.05
N MET A 20 0.48 -35.25 15.72
CA MET A 20 1.40 -34.12 15.68
C MET A 20 2.48 -34.43 14.63
N ALA A 21 2.59 -33.59 13.60
CA ALA A 21 3.68 -33.71 12.62
C ALA A 21 4.97 -33.13 13.25
N ILE A 22 6.00 -33.92 13.34
CA ILE A 22 7.34 -33.47 13.72
C ILE A 22 8.17 -33.35 12.45
N ILE A 23 8.61 -32.12 12.16
CA ILE A 23 9.46 -31.83 11.03
C ILE A 23 10.91 -32.16 11.44
N SER A 24 11.63 -32.92 10.61
CA SER A 24 13.02 -33.23 10.89
C SER A 24 13.91 -32.02 10.68
N LYS A 25 15.02 -31.90 11.47
CA LYS A 25 16.04 -30.84 11.25
C LYS A 25 16.59 -30.87 9.82
N GLU A 26 16.74 -32.07 9.24
CA GLU A 26 17.19 -32.23 7.85
C GLU A 26 16.15 -31.69 6.85
N GLY A 27 14.84 -31.90 7.08
CA GLY A 27 13.77 -31.33 6.27
C GLY A 27 13.75 -29.82 6.34
N LEU A 28 13.90 -29.24 7.55
CA LEU A 28 14.02 -27.79 7.73
C LEU A 28 15.23 -27.21 6.97
N LEU A 29 16.39 -27.85 7.09
CA LEU A 29 17.60 -27.40 6.40
C LEU A 29 17.44 -27.43 4.88
N LYS A 30 16.83 -28.50 4.31
CA LYS A 30 16.54 -28.58 2.88
C LYS A 30 15.66 -27.42 2.41
N VAL A 31 14.63 -27.07 3.18
CA VAL A 31 13.74 -25.95 2.87
C VAL A 31 14.52 -24.64 2.94
N LEU A 32 15.30 -24.39 3.99
CA LEU A 32 16.10 -23.16 4.11
C LEU A 32 17.08 -23.03 2.95
N VAL A 33 17.81 -24.08 2.60
CA VAL A 33 18.76 -24.08 1.46
C VAL A 33 18.05 -23.79 0.14
N SER A 34 16.83 -24.30 -0.06
CA SER A 34 16.06 -24.07 -1.30
C SER A 34 15.65 -22.60 -1.47
N TYR A 35 15.32 -21.93 -0.38
CA TYR A 35 14.98 -20.51 -0.40
C TYR A 35 16.19 -19.58 -0.43
N ASN A 36 17.40 -20.05 -0.10
CA ASN A 36 18.61 -19.26 0.02
C ASN A 36 19.72 -19.77 -0.94
N PRO A 37 19.48 -19.81 -2.25
CA PRO A 37 20.44 -20.35 -3.22
C PRO A 37 21.76 -19.59 -3.24
N TRP A 38 21.78 -18.30 -2.84
CA TRP A 38 22.99 -17.47 -2.77
C TRP A 38 24.01 -17.99 -1.77
N TRP A 39 23.66 -18.82 -0.80
CA TRP A 39 24.64 -19.45 0.08
C TRP A 39 25.67 -20.30 -0.69
N LYS A 40 25.26 -20.81 -1.87
CA LYS A 40 26.14 -21.59 -2.77
C LYS A 40 26.59 -20.79 -3.99
N THR A 41 25.70 -19.95 -4.54
CA THR A 41 25.92 -19.28 -5.83
C THR A 41 26.47 -17.86 -5.69
N GLY A 42 26.33 -17.25 -4.52
CA GLY A 42 26.66 -15.83 -4.28
C GLY A 42 25.72 -14.81 -4.91
N VAL A 43 24.65 -15.26 -5.60
CA VAL A 43 23.74 -14.38 -6.36
C VAL A 43 22.28 -14.73 -6.14
N VAL A 44 21.41 -13.73 -6.22
CA VAL A 44 19.95 -13.90 -6.26
C VAL A 44 19.53 -14.22 -7.70
N ASN A 45 18.53 -15.09 -7.85
CA ASN A 45 17.96 -15.36 -9.18
C ASN A 45 17.27 -14.08 -9.72
N PRO A 46 17.66 -13.56 -10.90
CA PRO A 46 17.09 -12.34 -11.47
C PRO A 46 15.58 -12.38 -11.70
N LYS A 47 15.00 -13.58 -11.83
CA LYS A 47 13.55 -13.74 -11.92
C LYS A 47 12.84 -13.36 -10.62
N LEU A 48 13.50 -13.38 -9.46
CA LEU A 48 12.97 -13.04 -8.14
C LEU A 48 13.22 -11.56 -7.81
N SER A 49 14.45 -11.05 -8.02
CA SER A 49 14.81 -9.68 -7.69
C SER A 49 14.25 -8.65 -8.70
N LYS A 50 14.00 -9.05 -9.97
CA LYS A 50 13.53 -8.14 -11.02
C LYS A 50 14.43 -6.88 -11.14
N THR A 51 14.38 -6.21 -12.27
CA THR A 51 15.23 -5.02 -12.54
C THR A 51 14.66 -3.74 -11.96
N TYR A 52 13.34 -3.54 -12.07
CA TYR A 52 12.71 -2.33 -11.60
C TYR A 52 12.63 -2.28 -10.07
N LYS A 53 13.15 -1.22 -9.46
CA LYS A 53 13.15 -1.00 -8.01
C LYS A 53 12.14 0.08 -7.66
N ARG A 54 11.17 -0.27 -6.82
CA ARG A 54 10.12 0.61 -6.32
C ARG A 54 10.65 1.63 -5.30
N PHE A 55 9.92 2.72 -5.08
CA PHE A 55 10.27 3.71 -4.04
C PHE A 55 10.46 3.08 -2.67
N ALA A 56 9.60 2.14 -2.30
CA ALA A 56 9.70 1.41 -1.04
C ALA A 56 11.03 0.62 -0.89
N PHE A 57 11.67 0.18 -1.97
CA PHE A 57 12.99 -0.43 -1.92
C PHE A 57 14.05 0.56 -1.41
N TYR A 58 14.07 1.77 -1.93
CA TYR A 58 15.06 2.78 -1.55
C TYR A 58 14.88 3.21 -0.10
N GLU A 59 13.64 3.41 0.35
CA GLU A 59 13.34 3.72 1.74
C GLU A 59 13.70 2.56 2.67
N ALA A 60 13.41 1.31 2.29
CA ALA A 60 13.77 0.13 3.08
C ALA A 60 15.29 -0.03 3.22
N MET A 61 16.05 0.16 2.13
CA MET A 61 17.52 0.13 2.17
C MET A 61 18.08 1.25 3.03
N LYS A 62 17.54 2.48 2.94
CA LYS A 62 17.92 3.60 3.78
C LYS A 62 17.73 3.27 5.27
N ARG A 63 16.56 2.73 5.66
CA ARG A 63 16.26 2.33 7.04
C ARG A 63 17.15 1.19 7.52
N LEU A 64 17.38 0.18 6.68
CA LEU A 64 18.23 -0.97 7.03
C LEU A 64 19.68 -0.56 7.28
N ASN A 65 20.19 0.42 6.53
CA ASN A 65 21.56 0.91 6.60
C ASN A 65 21.76 2.00 7.69
N GLN A 66 20.69 2.46 8.30
CA GLN A 66 20.77 3.46 9.37
C GLN A 66 21.49 2.87 10.58
N THR A 67 22.53 3.57 11.08
CA THR A 67 23.40 3.10 12.18
C THR A 67 23.10 3.75 13.52
N ASP A 68 22.63 4.99 13.49
CA ASP A 68 22.30 5.80 14.67
C ASP A 68 20.98 5.38 15.34
N ILE A 69 20.04 4.88 14.57
CA ILE A 69 18.74 4.40 15.06
C ILE A 69 18.47 3.01 14.48
N ARG A 70 18.70 1.97 15.26
CA ARG A 70 18.36 0.60 14.86
C ARG A 70 16.87 0.38 14.90
N ARG A 71 16.30 -0.17 13.82
CA ARG A 71 14.90 -0.57 13.71
C ARG A 71 14.78 -1.82 12.83
N THR A 72 13.84 -2.70 13.17
CA THR A 72 13.37 -3.73 12.23
C THR A 72 12.56 -3.05 11.15
N VAL A 73 12.89 -3.29 9.88
CA VAL A 73 12.12 -2.79 8.75
C VAL A 73 10.93 -3.71 8.51
N VAL A 74 9.71 -3.17 8.52
CA VAL A 74 8.50 -3.96 8.29
C VAL A 74 7.78 -3.42 7.06
N LEU A 75 7.79 -4.21 5.97
CA LEU A 75 7.10 -3.88 4.73
C LEU A 75 5.64 -4.34 4.82
N THR A 76 4.71 -3.41 4.78
CA THR A 76 3.27 -3.67 4.81
C THR A 76 2.62 -3.30 3.49
N GLY A 77 1.51 -3.91 3.14
CA GLY A 77 0.78 -3.62 1.90
C GLY A 77 0.00 -4.84 1.42
N THR A 78 -0.94 -4.64 0.53
CA THR A 78 -1.77 -5.72 0.00
C THR A 78 -0.95 -6.82 -0.69
N ARG A 79 -1.56 -7.95 -0.97
CA ARG A 79 -0.91 -9.05 -1.73
C ARG A 79 -0.50 -8.56 -3.12
N ARG A 80 0.58 -9.15 -3.70
CA ARG A 80 1.06 -8.90 -5.07
C ARG A 80 1.56 -7.47 -5.37
N VAL A 81 1.75 -6.61 -4.36
CA VAL A 81 2.39 -5.29 -4.57
C VAL A 81 3.92 -5.35 -4.67
N GLY A 82 4.53 -6.55 -4.51
CA GLY A 82 5.95 -6.75 -4.70
C GLY A 82 6.81 -6.73 -3.42
N LYS A 83 6.23 -6.91 -2.22
CA LYS A 83 6.98 -6.94 -0.94
C LYS A 83 8.13 -7.96 -0.95
N THR A 84 7.84 -9.20 -1.34
CA THR A 84 8.84 -10.28 -1.45
C THR A 84 9.92 -9.96 -2.49
N THR A 85 9.53 -9.34 -3.62
CA THR A 85 10.50 -8.88 -4.64
C THR A 85 11.44 -7.82 -4.06
N ILE A 86 10.91 -6.87 -3.27
CA ILE A 86 11.73 -5.87 -2.58
C ILE A 86 12.74 -6.55 -1.64
N GLN A 87 12.35 -7.59 -0.88
CA GLN A 87 13.29 -8.34 -0.05
C GLN A 87 14.41 -8.99 -0.88
N TYR A 88 14.09 -9.64 -2.00
CA TYR A 88 15.11 -10.19 -2.89
C TYR A 88 16.03 -9.12 -3.48
N GLN A 89 15.50 -7.96 -3.82
CA GLN A 89 16.32 -6.81 -4.27
C GLN A 89 17.24 -6.29 -3.17
N MET A 90 16.77 -6.25 -1.92
CA MET A 90 17.60 -5.87 -0.76
C MET A 90 18.70 -6.90 -0.50
N ILE A 91 18.40 -8.19 -0.59
CA ILE A 91 19.38 -9.28 -0.49
C ILE A 91 20.44 -9.13 -1.60
N GLU A 92 20.01 -8.94 -2.84
CA GLU A 92 20.92 -8.72 -3.97
C GLU A 92 21.84 -7.52 -3.74
N ALA A 93 21.31 -6.39 -3.24
CA ALA A 93 22.10 -5.19 -2.94
C ALA A 93 23.12 -5.44 -1.81
N LEU A 94 22.77 -6.23 -0.78
CA LEU A 94 23.69 -6.62 0.28
C LEU A 94 24.81 -7.50 -0.24
N LEU A 95 24.52 -8.50 -1.07
CA LEU A 95 25.52 -9.37 -1.70
C LEU A 95 26.47 -8.55 -2.58
N GLN A 96 25.95 -7.62 -3.39
CA GLN A 96 26.74 -6.71 -4.23
C GLN A 96 27.62 -5.77 -3.41
N SER A 97 27.21 -5.43 -2.18
CA SER A 97 28.03 -4.63 -1.25
C SER A 97 29.09 -5.45 -0.50
N GLY A 98 29.20 -6.74 -0.75
CA GLY A 98 30.21 -7.62 -0.18
C GLY A 98 29.82 -8.30 1.14
N VAL A 99 28.53 -8.26 1.53
CA VAL A 99 28.05 -9.03 2.69
C VAL A 99 28.19 -10.53 2.41
N PRO A 100 28.79 -11.33 3.31
CA PRO A 100 28.94 -12.78 3.10
C PRO A 100 27.57 -13.45 2.87
N PRO A 101 27.43 -14.29 1.84
CA PRO A 101 26.14 -14.89 1.50
C PRO A 101 25.49 -15.67 2.66
N GLN A 102 26.29 -16.38 3.46
CA GLN A 102 25.82 -17.17 4.61
C GLN A 102 25.25 -16.30 5.73
N LYS A 103 25.65 -15.02 5.82
CA LYS A 103 25.16 -14.04 6.80
C LYS A 103 23.76 -13.51 6.48
N ILE A 104 23.21 -13.83 5.29
CA ILE A 104 21.91 -13.38 4.82
C ILE A 104 20.97 -14.57 4.74
N VAL A 105 19.88 -14.56 5.52
CA VAL A 105 18.88 -15.64 5.50
C VAL A 105 17.48 -15.09 5.19
N PHE A 106 16.84 -15.74 4.23
CA PHE A 106 15.43 -15.51 3.88
C PHE A 106 14.59 -16.70 4.36
N ILE A 107 13.50 -16.40 5.07
CA ILE A 107 12.60 -17.36 5.71
C ILE A 107 11.17 -17.03 5.32
N SER A 108 10.53 -17.86 4.47
CA SER A 108 9.13 -17.67 4.08
C SER A 108 8.20 -18.43 5.00
N MET A 109 7.51 -17.70 5.88
CA MET A 109 6.59 -18.29 6.85
C MET A 109 5.27 -18.81 6.23
N ASP A 110 5.05 -18.60 4.93
CA ASP A 110 3.95 -19.21 4.18
C ASP A 110 4.23 -20.64 3.73
N HIS A 111 5.50 -21.10 3.78
CA HIS A 111 5.85 -22.48 3.45
C HIS A 111 5.26 -23.46 4.46
N PRO A 112 4.58 -24.56 4.03
CA PRO A 112 3.87 -25.48 4.92
C PRO A 112 4.71 -26.02 6.09
N MET A 113 5.96 -26.40 5.82
CA MET A 113 6.86 -26.92 6.86
C MET A 113 7.29 -25.82 7.83
N LEU A 114 7.67 -24.63 7.35
CA LEU A 114 8.12 -23.54 8.22
C LEU A 114 6.97 -23.00 9.06
N LYS A 115 5.75 -22.97 8.53
CA LYS A 115 4.54 -22.57 9.24
C LYS A 115 4.18 -23.51 10.41
N LEU A 116 4.55 -24.77 10.32
CA LEU A 116 4.32 -25.78 11.37
C LEU A 116 5.48 -25.87 12.37
N SER A 117 6.63 -25.25 12.08
CA SER A 117 7.81 -25.25 12.95
C SER A 117 7.80 -24.05 13.89
N ALA A 118 8.35 -24.23 15.08
CA ALA A 118 8.57 -23.10 15.97
C ALA A 118 9.74 -22.22 15.47
N MET A 119 9.66 -20.91 15.68
CA MET A 119 10.67 -19.97 15.20
C MET A 119 12.09 -20.31 15.70
N ASN A 120 12.20 -20.71 16.98
CA ASN A 120 13.51 -21.13 17.54
C ASN A 120 14.12 -22.32 16.79
N GLU A 121 13.32 -23.32 16.42
CA GLU A 121 13.81 -24.51 15.70
C GLU A 121 14.37 -24.12 14.31
N ILE A 122 13.69 -23.16 13.64
CA ILE A 122 14.15 -22.65 12.35
C ILE A 122 15.47 -21.91 12.49
N LEU A 123 15.56 -21.00 13.49
CA LEU A 123 16.77 -20.21 13.74
C LEU A 123 17.94 -21.07 14.22
N GLU A 124 17.71 -22.02 15.14
CA GLU A 124 18.71 -22.97 15.59
C GLU A 124 19.24 -23.81 14.41
N CYS A 125 18.36 -24.34 13.56
CA CYS A 125 18.76 -25.09 12.37
C CYS A 125 19.68 -24.28 11.43
N TYR A 126 19.39 -22.98 11.24
CA TYR A 126 20.25 -22.10 10.47
C TYR A 126 21.62 -21.87 11.12
N HIS A 127 21.64 -21.52 12.42
CA HIS A 127 22.90 -21.24 13.13
C HIS A 127 23.80 -22.47 13.26
N GLU A 128 23.23 -23.65 13.51
CA GLU A 128 23.99 -24.89 13.63
C GLU A 128 24.63 -25.35 12.30
N ASN A 129 24.01 -25.05 11.15
CA ASN A 129 24.41 -25.64 9.87
C ASN A 129 24.99 -24.65 8.86
N ILE A 130 24.69 -23.34 8.97
CA ILE A 130 25.02 -22.35 7.93
C ILE A 130 25.90 -21.23 8.48
N TYR A 131 25.46 -20.53 9.54
CA TYR A 131 26.17 -19.38 10.07
C TYR A 131 25.97 -19.27 11.59
N PRO A 132 27.02 -19.56 12.40
CA PRO A 132 26.90 -19.64 13.86
C PRO A 132 26.87 -18.29 14.59
N GLU A 133 27.33 -17.21 13.91
CA GLU A 133 27.40 -15.88 14.52
C GLU A 133 26.01 -15.21 14.60
N GLN A 134 25.92 -14.16 15.43
CA GLN A 134 24.66 -13.46 15.71
C GLN A 134 24.48 -12.18 14.88
N ASP A 135 25.45 -11.77 14.07
CA ASP A 135 25.41 -10.54 13.27
C ASP A 135 24.75 -10.76 11.89
N VAL A 136 23.53 -11.28 11.89
CA VAL A 136 22.77 -11.78 10.75
C VAL A 136 21.85 -10.73 10.12
N TYR A 137 21.61 -10.84 8.80
CA TYR A 137 20.54 -10.18 8.10
C TYR A 137 19.36 -11.17 7.92
N TYR A 138 18.33 -11.03 8.75
CA TYR A 138 17.11 -11.83 8.63
C TYR A 138 16.10 -11.16 7.71
N PHE A 139 15.58 -11.93 6.76
CA PHE A 139 14.46 -11.57 5.90
C PHE A 139 13.30 -12.53 6.14
N PHE A 140 12.28 -12.08 6.88
CA PHE A 140 11.08 -12.85 7.16
C PHE A 140 9.98 -12.47 6.17
N ASP A 141 9.53 -13.41 5.35
CA ASP A 141 8.42 -13.18 4.44
C ASP A 141 7.13 -13.75 5.00
N GLU A 142 6.02 -12.98 4.86
CA GLU A 142 4.69 -13.30 5.39
C GLU A 142 4.71 -13.69 6.89
N ILE A 143 5.39 -12.86 7.70
CA ILE A 143 5.69 -13.11 9.12
C ILE A 143 4.45 -13.40 9.97
N GLN A 144 3.27 -12.89 9.58
CA GLN A 144 2.00 -13.11 10.29
C GLN A 144 1.58 -14.58 10.40
N TYR A 145 2.18 -15.47 9.60
CA TYR A 145 1.94 -16.91 9.71
C TYR A 145 2.79 -17.59 10.80
N ALA A 146 3.82 -16.91 11.32
CA ALA A 146 4.58 -17.42 12.46
C ALA A 146 3.83 -17.20 13.76
N GLN A 147 3.77 -18.23 14.60
CA GLN A 147 3.20 -18.09 15.95
C GLN A 147 4.06 -17.17 16.81
N ASP A 148 3.43 -16.26 17.56
CA ASP A 148 4.11 -15.29 18.45
C ASP A 148 5.24 -14.48 17.76
N TRP A 149 5.09 -14.19 16.48
CA TRP A 149 6.10 -13.53 15.64
C TRP A 149 6.58 -12.20 16.22
N ASP A 150 5.71 -11.42 16.84
CA ASP A 150 6.00 -10.13 17.45
C ASP A 150 6.93 -10.27 18.66
N LYS A 151 6.73 -11.31 19.49
CA LYS A 151 7.61 -11.63 20.61
C LYS A 151 8.97 -12.10 20.11
N TRP A 152 9.02 -12.88 19.02
CA TRP A 152 10.26 -13.33 18.42
C TRP A 152 11.07 -12.18 17.83
N LEU A 153 10.47 -11.29 17.05
CA LEU A 153 11.16 -10.11 16.54
C LEU A 153 11.69 -9.23 17.67
N LYS A 154 10.90 -9.06 18.75
CA LYS A 154 11.34 -8.34 19.95
C LYS A 154 12.54 -9.02 20.60
N THR A 155 12.48 -10.33 20.81
CA THR A 155 13.55 -11.11 21.45
C THR A 155 14.86 -11.00 20.66
N ILE A 156 14.82 -11.20 19.35
CA ILE A 156 15.98 -11.06 18.47
C ILE A 156 16.52 -9.61 18.55
N TYR A 157 15.63 -8.62 18.47
CA TYR A 157 16.02 -7.22 18.54
C TYR A 157 16.73 -6.89 19.86
N ASP A 158 16.21 -7.35 21.01
CA ASP A 158 16.75 -7.01 22.33
C ASP A 158 18.04 -7.81 22.64
N MET A 159 18.18 -9.06 22.15
CA MET A 159 19.31 -9.94 22.49
C MET A 159 20.46 -9.91 21.47
N GLN A 160 20.19 -9.51 20.22
CA GLN A 160 21.18 -9.56 19.14
C GLN A 160 21.40 -8.16 18.54
N PRO A 161 22.24 -7.30 19.16
CA PRO A 161 22.38 -5.89 18.79
C PRO A 161 22.92 -5.67 17.38
N ASP A 162 23.73 -6.58 16.85
CA ASP A 162 24.35 -6.47 15.52
C ASP A 162 23.49 -7.07 14.39
N THR A 163 22.38 -7.71 14.76
CA THR A 163 21.42 -8.29 13.81
C THR A 163 20.55 -7.21 13.18
N LYS A 164 20.30 -7.36 11.87
CA LYS A 164 19.36 -6.54 11.10
C LYS A 164 18.21 -7.37 10.58
N MET A 165 17.00 -6.83 10.66
CA MET A 165 15.79 -7.58 10.32
C MET A 165 14.91 -6.81 9.33
N VAL A 166 14.40 -7.54 8.35
CA VAL A 166 13.35 -7.10 7.43
C VAL A 166 12.22 -8.12 7.49
N ALA A 167 11.00 -7.67 7.72
CA ALA A 167 9.82 -8.52 7.73
C ALA A 167 8.78 -8.03 6.74
N THR A 168 8.00 -8.93 6.14
CA THR A 168 6.82 -8.56 5.34
C THR A 168 5.55 -9.14 5.93
N GLY A 169 4.43 -8.47 5.64
CA GLY A 169 3.10 -8.99 5.93
C GLY A 169 2.02 -8.35 5.06
N SER A 170 1.04 -9.17 4.63
CA SER A 170 -0.05 -8.72 3.77
C SER A 170 -1.18 -8.00 4.53
N ALA A 171 -1.47 -8.41 5.77
CA ALA A 171 -2.24 -7.60 6.72
C ALA A 171 -1.24 -6.87 7.60
N SER A 172 -1.38 -5.55 7.76
CA SER A 172 -0.41 -4.77 8.53
C SER A 172 -0.19 -5.38 9.92
N PRO A 173 0.88 -6.16 10.14
CA PRO A 173 1.07 -6.87 11.41
C PRO A 173 1.20 -5.91 12.60
N ILE A 174 1.60 -4.68 12.32
CA ILE A 174 1.76 -3.60 13.31
C ILE A 174 0.42 -3.10 13.82
N LEU A 175 -0.65 -3.24 13.01
CA LEU A 175 -2.00 -2.80 13.35
C LEU A 175 -2.81 -3.89 14.06
N ILE A 176 -2.33 -5.13 14.11
CA ILE A 176 -3.00 -6.21 14.84
C ILE A 176 -2.96 -5.90 16.34
N LYS A 177 -4.13 -5.80 16.95
CA LYS A 177 -4.29 -5.59 18.40
C LYS A 177 -3.43 -6.60 19.18
N GLY A 178 -2.47 -6.13 19.97
CA GLY A 178 -1.54 -6.95 20.77
C GLY A 178 -0.08 -6.85 20.33
N SER A 179 0.23 -6.49 19.07
CA SER A 179 1.61 -6.29 18.63
C SER A 179 2.16 -4.89 18.93
N GLN A 180 1.28 -3.94 19.27
CA GLN A 180 1.68 -2.54 19.52
C GLN A 180 2.66 -2.37 20.69
N GLU A 181 2.51 -3.15 21.74
CA GLU A 181 3.42 -3.09 22.90
C GLU A 181 4.80 -3.69 22.57
N SER A 182 4.85 -4.80 21.85
CA SER A 182 6.11 -5.48 21.48
C SER A 182 6.93 -4.67 20.48
N GLY A 183 6.27 -3.94 19.57
CA GLY A 183 6.91 -3.18 18.49
C GLY A 183 7.28 -1.74 18.85
N ALA A 184 6.81 -1.22 19.98
CA ALA A 184 7.03 0.18 20.36
C ALA A 184 8.52 0.54 20.37
N GLY A 185 8.91 1.48 19.50
CA GLY A 185 10.28 1.93 19.38
C GLY A 185 11.27 0.94 18.72
N ARG A 186 10.84 -0.25 18.26
CA ARG A 186 11.71 -1.27 17.66
C ARG A 186 11.48 -1.46 16.15
N TRP A 187 10.32 -1.06 15.63
CA TRP A 187 9.94 -1.28 14.25
C TRP A 187 9.81 0.01 13.47
N SER A 188 10.14 -0.05 12.19
CA SER A 188 9.92 1.00 11.20
C SER A 188 9.04 0.44 10.11
N ALA A 189 7.75 0.81 10.14
CA ALA A 189 6.81 0.41 9.11
C ALA A 189 7.04 1.22 7.84
N ILE A 190 7.08 0.52 6.71
CA ILE A 190 7.08 1.10 5.37
C ILE A 190 5.87 0.53 4.64
N GLN A 191 4.94 1.39 4.29
CA GLN A 191 3.83 0.99 3.44
C GLN A 191 4.32 0.80 2.02
N VAL A 192 3.99 -0.33 1.42
CA VAL A 192 4.19 -0.64 0.01
C VAL A 192 2.83 -0.53 -0.67
N PRO A 193 2.42 0.66 -1.14
CA PRO A 193 1.14 0.84 -1.82
C PRO A 193 1.18 0.12 -3.17
N THR A 194 0.06 0.04 -3.87
CA THR A 194 0.06 -0.28 -5.29
C THR A 194 0.88 0.77 -6.04
N LEU A 195 1.43 0.44 -7.23
CA LEU A 195 2.25 1.37 -8.02
C LEU A 195 1.58 2.74 -8.15
N SER A 196 2.33 3.80 -7.95
CA SER A 196 1.92 5.13 -8.42
C SER A 196 1.89 5.14 -9.96
N PHE A 197 1.21 6.12 -10.56
CA PHE A 197 1.19 6.25 -12.03
C PHE A 197 2.60 6.49 -12.59
N TYR A 198 3.45 7.18 -11.83
CA TYR A 198 4.86 7.34 -12.16
C TYR A 198 5.60 5.99 -12.17
N GLU A 199 5.50 5.20 -11.09
CA GLU A 199 6.12 3.87 -11.01
C GLU A 199 5.59 2.92 -12.10
N TYR A 200 4.30 3.01 -12.44
CA TYR A 200 3.68 2.26 -13.53
C TYR A 200 4.32 2.59 -14.89
N CYS A 201 4.49 3.88 -15.20
CA CYS A 201 5.16 4.31 -16.43
C CYS A 201 6.63 3.86 -16.48
N GLU A 202 7.36 3.98 -15.37
CA GLU A 202 8.75 3.52 -15.28
C GLU A 202 8.86 1.99 -15.46
N LEU A 203 7.96 1.22 -14.84
CA LEU A 203 7.93 -0.24 -14.95
C LEU A 203 7.70 -0.71 -16.39
N LEU A 204 6.86 0.02 -17.15
CA LEU A 204 6.56 -0.27 -18.55
C LEU A 204 7.56 0.34 -19.53
N ASN A 205 8.60 1.03 -19.03
CA ASN A 205 9.57 1.76 -19.86
C ASN A 205 8.90 2.76 -20.82
N VAL A 206 7.85 3.45 -20.37
CA VAL A 206 7.20 4.52 -21.13
C VAL A 206 8.19 5.67 -21.33
N ASP A 207 8.13 6.34 -22.51
CA ASP A 207 9.00 7.47 -22.80
C ASP A 207 8.87 8.56 -21.73
N ARG A 208 9.98 8.81 -21.04
CA ARG A 208 10.00 9.66 -19.86
C ARG A 208 9.81 11.13 -20.24
N PRO A 209 8.88 11.85 -19.60
CA PRO A 209 8.82 13.30 -19.67
C PRO A 209 10.13 13.96 -19.23
N ASP A 210 10.64 14.88 -20.06
CA ASP A 210 11.81 15.69 -19.72
C ASP A 210 11.37 16.87 -18.84
N LEU A 211 11.48 16.69 -17.53
CA LEU A 211 11.03 17.65 -16.53
C LEU A 211 12.19 18.01 -15.58
N PRO A 212 12.24 19.25 -15.09
CA PRO A 212 13.21 19.63 -14.07
C PRO A 212 13.06 18.76 -12.80
N ASP A 213 14.17 18.27 -12.25
CA ASP A 213 14.17 17.44 -11.03
C ASP A 213 13.49 18.11 -9.84
N ASN A 214 13.56 19.45 -9.74
CA ASN A 214 12.99 20.25 -8.68
C ASN A 214 11.56 20.76 -8.99
N LEU A 215 10.88 20.18 -9.98
CA LEU A 215 9.52 20.58 -10.33
C LEU A 215 8.55 20.16 -9.24
N LYS A 216 7.83 21.13 -8.68
CA LYS A 216 6.80 20.95 -7.67
C LYS A 216 5.44 21.37 -8.22
N ILE A 217 4.34 20.83 -7.65
CA ILE A 217 2.98 21.06 -8.14
C ILE A 217 2.47 22.45 -7.73
N THR A 218 2.59 22.82 -6.45
CA THR A 218 2.00 24.05 -5.95
C THR A 218 2.59 25.32 -6.58
N PRO A 219 3.92 25.44 -6.86
CA PRO A 219 4.47 26.57 -7.56
C PRO A 219 4.04 26.71 -9.04
N LEU A 220 3.36 25.72 -9.62
CA LEU A 220 2.86 25.82 -11.00
C LEU A 220 1.88 26.98 -11.18
N VAL A 221 1.20 27.41 -10.13
CA VAL A 221 0.30 28.56 -10.16
C VAL A 221 1.02 29.86 -10.51
N TYR A 222 2.31 29.99 -10.15
CA TYR A 222 3.14 31.17 -10.40
C TYR A 222 3.91 31.14 -11.75
N LYS A 223 3.89 30.00 -12.44
CA LYS A 223 4.56 29.86 -13.74
C LYS A 223 3.79 30.61 -14.85
N THR A 224 4.51 31.06 -15.86
CA THR A 224 3.91 31.66 -17.06
C THR A 224 3.10 30.63 -17.84
N GLN A 225 2.18 31.11 -18.68
CA GLN A 225 1.41 30.22 -19.57
C GLN A 225 2.34 29.39 -20.49
N GLN A 226 3.41 30.00 -21.00
CA GLN A 226 4.36 29.33 -21.87
C GLN A 226 5.09 28.17 -21.14
N GLU A 227 5.56 28.40 -19.90
CA GLU A 227 6.19 27.35 -19.09
C GLU A 227 5.23 26.19 -18.80
N ARG A 228 3.96 26.50 -18.43
CA ARG A 228 2.96 25.47 -18.22
C ARG A 228 2.69 24.66 -19.49
N THR A 229 2.58 25.32 -20.65
CA THR A 229 2.41 24.64 -21.93
C THR A 229 3.57 23.68 -22.24
N GLN A 230 4.81 24.09 -21.99
CA GLN A 230 5.98 23.23 -22.18
C GLN A 230 5.96 22.02 -21.25
N ILE A 231 5.63 22.21 -19.97
CA ILE A 231 5.48 21.11 -19.00
C ILE A 231 4.39 20.15 -19.47
N MET A 232 3.24 20.65 -19.92
CA MET A 232 2.12 19.81 -20.38
C MET A 232 2.50 19.02 -21.64
N LEU A 233 3.25 19.62 -22.56
CA LEU A 233 3.76 18.93 -23.75
C LEU A 233 4.62 17.72 -23.38
N GLN A 234 5.47 17.83 -22.36
CA GLN A 234 6.25 16.70 -21.87
C GLN A 234 5.36 15.65 -21.20
N LEU A 235 4.43 16.07 -20.34
CA LEU A 235 3.50 15.17 -19.64
C LEU A 235 2.53 14.43 -20.58
N SER A 236 2.23 14.96 -21.76
CA SER A 236 1.38 14.30 -22.74
C SER A 236 1.91 12.93 -23.20
N LYS A 237 3.23 12.69 -23.09
CA LYS A 237 3.86 11.39 -23.40
C LYS A 237 3.28 10.23 -22.58
N VAL A 238 2.83 10.48 -21.34
CA VAL A 238 2.29 9.45 -20.45
C VAL A 238 0.77 9.38 -20.47
N GLN A 239 0.08 10.32 -21.10
CA GLN A 239 -1.39 10.44 -21.09
C GLN A 239 -2.09 9.18 -21.58
N ASN A 240 -1.61 8.57 -22.67
CA ASN A 240 -2.23 7.39 -23.29
C ASN A 240 -2.21 6.14 -22.40
N HIS A 241 -1.34 6.12 -21.40
CA HIS A 241 -1.22 5.01 -20.45
C HIS A 241 -2.17 5.13 -19.25
N PHE A 242 -2.80 6.30 -19.08
CA PHE A 242 -3.58 6.59 -17.88
C PHE A 242 -4.85 5.74 -17.76
N ASN A 243 -5.60 5.59 -18.84
CA ASN A 243 -6.83 4.79 -18.83
C ASN A 243 -6.53 3.32 -18.49
N ARG A 244 -5.49 2.75 -19.10
CA ARG A 244 -5.07 1.38 -18.80
C ARG A 244 -4.60 1.24 -17.35
N TYR A 245 -3.86 2.23 -16.83
CA TYR A 245 -3.49 2.27 -15.43
C TYR A 245 -4.70 2.21 -14.48
N LEU A 246 -5.78 2.93 -14.79
CA LEU A 246 -7.02 2.88 -14.00
C LEU A 246 -7.74 1.52 -14.10
N GLN A 247 -7.60 0.81 -15.23
CA GLN A 247 -8.24 -0.50 -15.46
C GLN A 247 -7.51 -1.67 -14.80
N VAL A 248 -6.18 -1.75 -14.96
CA VAL A 248 -5.38 -2.88 -14.46
C VAL A 248 -4.70 -2.57 -13.12
N GLY A 249 -4.69 -1.30 -12.73
CA GLY A 249 -4.16 -0.82 -11.45
C GLY A 249 -2.66 -0.86 -11.31
N GLY A 250 -2.25 -0.60 -10.08
CA GLY A 250 -0.87 -0.50 -9.67
C GLY A 250 -0.25 -1.80 -9.17
N PHE A 251 -0.66 -2.96 -9.65
CA PHE A 251 -0.05 -4.25 -9.31
C PHE A 251 1.00 -4.62 -10.36
N PRO A 252 2.30 -4.75 -9.98
CA PRO A 252 3.39 -4.90 -10.95
C PRO A 252 3.20 -6.03 -11.96
N GLU A 253 2.74 -7.21 -11.50
CA GLU A 253 2.51 -8.36 -12.36
C GLU A 253 1.38 -8.12 -13.37
N LEU A 254 0.30 -7.46 -12.93
CA LEU A 254 -0.87 -7.17 -13.76
C LEU A 254 -0.61 -6.02 -14.73
N ALA A 255 0.18 -5.03 -14.30
CA ALA A 255 0.62 -3.94 -15.17
C ALA A 255 1.42 -4.45 -16.39
N LEU A 256 2.19 -5.53 -16.20
CA LEU A 256 2.99 -6.19 -17.25
C LEU A 256 2.20 -7.22 -18.07
N ALA A 257 0.94 -7.50 -17.73
CA ALA A 257 0.12 -8.46 -18.47
C ALA A 257 -0.30 -7.90 -19.83
N ASP A 258 -0.27 -8.73 -20.88
CA ASP A 258 -0.71 -8.35 -22.23
C ASP A 258 -2.24 -8.36 -22.39
N ASN A 259 -2.95 -9.05 -21.50
CA ASN A 259 -4.42 -9.21 -21.54
C ASN A 259 -5.06 -8.60 -20.29
N ASP A 260 -5.78 -7.50 -20.47
CA ASP A 260 -6.40 -6.74 -19.38
C ASP A 260 -7.56 -7.52 -18.71
N ILE A 261 -8.31 -8.35 -19.46
CA ILE A 261 -9.38 -9.20 -18.91
C ILE A 261 -8.78 -10.25 -17.98
N LEU A 262 -7.70 -10.93 -18.42
CA LEU A 262 -6.99 -11.89 -17.59
C LEU A 262 -6.39 -11.20 -16.35
N ALA A 263 -5.85 -9.99 -16.50
CA ALA A 263 -5.32 -9.21 -15.37
C ALA A 263 -6.42 -8.94 -14.32
N GLN A 264 -7.63 -8.57 -14.74
CA GLN A 264 -8.75 -8.35 -13.83
C GLN A 264 -9.23 -9.66 -13.16
N GLN A 265 -9.27 -10.79 -13.88
CA GLN A 265 -9.59 -12.09 -13.30
C GLN A 265 -8.56 -12.48 -12.22
N ILE A 266 -7.27 -12.37 -12.51
CA ILE A 266 -6.19 -12.62 -11.55
C ILE A 266 -6.29 -11.68 -10.34
N MET A 267 -6.62 -10.40 -10.56
CA MET A 267 -6.88 -9.43 -9.50
C MET A 267 -7.96 -9.93 -8.55
N ARG A 268 -9.10 -10.34 -9.10
CA ARG A 268 -10.22 -10.83 -8.30
C ARG A 268 -9.83 -12.08 -7.51
N GLU A 269 -9.28 -13.10 -8.17
CA GLU A 269 -8.97 -14.39 -7.56
C GLU A 269 -7.83 -14.30 -6.54
N ASP A 270 -6.74 -13.66 -6.91
CA ASP A 270 -5.49 -13.73 -6.16
C ASP A 270 -5.30 -12.58 -5.15
N VAL A 271 -5.92 -11.42 -5.39
CA VAL A 271 -5.84 -10.30 -4.47
C VAL A 271 -7.09 -10.26 -3.60
N VAL A 272 -8.28 -10.20 -4.21
CA VAL A 272 -9.52 -9.98 -3.46
C VAL A 272 -10.00 -11.26 -2.76
N ASP A 273 -10.27 -12.33 -3.51
CA ASP A 273 -10.87 -13.55 -2.97
C ASP A 273 -9.97 -14.23 -1.94
N LYS A 274 -8.65 -14.29 -2.18
CA LYS A 274 -7.72 -14.86 -1.20
C LYS A 274 -7.68 -14.06 0.10
N VAL A 275 -7.73 -12.73 0.02
CA VAL A 275 -7.74 -11.89 1.22
C VAL A 275 -9.05 -12.06 1.99
N LEU A 276 -10.20 -12.00 1.31
CA LEU A 276 -11.52 -12.07 1.95
C LEU A 276 -11.86 -13.46 2.48
N LYS A 277 -11.50 -14.53 1.72
CA LYS A 277 -11.92 -15.92 2.02
C LYS A 277 -10.90 -16.71 2.82
N ARG A 278 -9.62 -16.30 2.81
CA ARG A 278 -8.53 -17.05 3.46
C ARG A 278 -7.80 -16.22 4.51
N ASP A 279 -7.22 -15.06 4.11
CA ASP A 279 -6.27 -14.36 4.96
C ASP A 279 -6.98 -13.68 6.14
N LEU A 280 -7.99 -12.86 5.90
CA LEU A 280 -8.74 -12.18 6.97
C LEU A 280 -9.46 -13.16 7.88
N PRO A 281 -10.19 -14.19 7.38
CA PRO A 281 -10.80 -15.20 8.25
C PRO A 281 -9.80 -15.94 9.13
N SER A 282 -8.62 -16.26 8.61
CA SER A 282 -7.57 -16.94 9.37
C SER A 282 -6.98 -16.06 10.47
N LEU A 283 -6.71 -14.77 10.16
CA LEU A 283 -6.07 -13.83 11.08
C LEU A 283 -7.01 -13.36 12.20
N TYR A 284 -8.25 -13.04 11.85
CA TYR A 284 -9.23 -12.45 12.77
C TYR A 284 -10.29 -13.44 13.27
N LYS A 285 -10.15 -14.73 12.92
CA LYS A 285 -11.10 -15.80 13.29
C LYS A 285 -12.54 -15.45 12.90
N ILE A 286 -12.72 -14.88 11.69
CA ILE A 286 -14.03 -14.49 11.18
C ILE A 286 -14.85 -15.74 10.92
N ARG A 287 -16.06 -15.81 11.51
CA ARG A 287 -16.97 -16.95 11.38
C ARG A 287 -17.80 -16.91 10.10
N ASN A 288 -18.11 -15.71 9.62
CA ASN A 288 -18.96 -15.49 8.45
C ASN A 288 -18.24 -14.62 7.40
N ALA A 289 -17.46 -15.27 6.54
CA ALA A 289 -16.74 -14.59 5.45
C ALA A 289 -17.71 -13.99 4.42
N THR A 290 -18.91 -14.54 4.26
CA THR A 290 -19.92 -14.03 3.31
C THR A 290 -20.39 -12.62 3.69
N GLU A 291 -20.53 -12.30 4.97
CA GLU A 291 -20.88 -10.94 5.40
C GLU A 291 -19.76 -9.95 5.08
N LEU A 292 -18.51 -10.35 5.30
CA LEU A 292 -17.34 -9.54 4.94
C LEU A 292 -17.30 -9.26 3.42
N GLU A 293 -17.57 -10.30 2.60
CA GLU A 293 -17.62 -10.15 1.14
C GLU A 293 -18.74 -9.18 0.71
N ARG A 294 -19.92 -9.28 1.31
CA ARG A 294 -21.05 -8.39 1.01
C ARG A 294 -20.78 -6.95 1.40
N ILE A 295 -20.14 -6.73 2.55
CA ILE A 295 -19.70 -5.39 2.96
C ILE A 295 -18.67 -4.84 1.95
N PHE A 296 -17.68 -5.64 1.57
CA PHE A 296 -16.67 -5.20 0.61
C PHE A 296 -17.28 -4.87 -0.76
N LEU A 297 -18.19 -5.70 -1.26
CA LEU A 297 -18.93 -5.44 -2.50
C LEU A 297 -19.74 -4.12 -2.41
N TYR A 298 -20.41 -3.87 -1.29
CA TYR A 298 -21.11 -2.61 -1.06
C TYR A 298 -20.13 -1.43 -1.09
N LEU A 299 -18.98 -1.53 -0.40
CA LEU A 299 -17.96 -0.48 -0.39
C LEU A 299 -17.36 -0.22 -1.77
N CYS A 300 -17.23 -1.23 -2.63
CA CYS A 300 -16.84 -1.05 -4.03
C CYS A 300 -17.83 -0.19 -4.81
N ASN A 301 -19.14 -0.34 -4.57
CA ASN A 301 -20.18 0.46 -5.23
C ASN A 301 -20.18 1.92 -4.76
N VAL A 302 -19.92 2.16 -3.46
CA VAL A 302 -19.95 3.50 -2.85
C VAL A 302 -18.54 4.07 -2.65
N SER A 303 -17.54 3.59 -3.40
CA SER A 303 -16.19 4.16 -3.33
C SER A 303 -16.22 5.67 -3.62
N SER A 304 -15.44 6.44 -2.88
CA SER A 304 -15.43 7.90 -2.84
C SER A 304 -16.68 8.56 -2.24
N GLU A 305 -17.52 7.83 -1.52
CA GLU A 305 -18.69 8.39 -0.83
C GLU A 305 -18.53 8.31 0.70
N ILE A 306 -19.25 9.18 1.40
CA ILE A 306 -19.31 9.17 2.87
C ILE A 306 -20.24 8.03 3.30
N VAL A 307 -19.74 7.13 4.13
CA VAL A 307 -20.42 5.88 4.47
C VAL A 307 -20.95 5.92 5.90
N SER A 308 -22.23 5.61 6.08
CA SER A 308 -22.84 5.40 7.40
C SER A 308 -22.77 3.94 7.79
N ILE A 309 -22.07 3.64 8.87
CA ILE A 309 -21.97 2.28 9.45
C ILE A 309 -23.33 1.76 9.90
N GLU A 310 -24.17 2.64 10.44
CA GLU A 310 -25.55 2.31 10.84
C GLU A 310 -26.40 1.90 9.63
N ALA A 311 -26.23 2.56 8.48
CA ALA A 311 -26.94 2.20 7.25
C ALA A 311 -26.52 0.81 6.76
N ILE A 312 -25.22 0.52 6.74
CA ILE A 312 -24.71 -0.82 6.38
C ILE A 312 -25.27 -1.90 7.30
N ALA A 313 -25.21 -1.68 8.61
CA ALA A 313 -25.71 -2.65 9.60
C ALA A 313 -27.21 -2.94 9.41
N LYS A 314 -27.99 -1.91 9.09
CA LYS A 314 -29.43 -2.03 8.82
C LYS A 314 -29.73 -2.83 7.56
N GLU A 315 -28.99 -2.59 6.48
CA GLU A 315 -29.18 -3.28 5.19
C GLU A 315 -28.75 -4.77 5.25
N LEU A 316 -27.83 -5.10 6.12
CA LEU A 316 -27.32 -6.49 6.27
C LEU A 316 -28.15 -7.35 7.22
N ASN A 317 -29.34 -6.93 7.65
CA ASN A 317 -30.32 -7.70 8.43
C ASN A 317 -29.67 -8.67 9.46
N GLY A 318 -29.36 -8.15 10.67
CA GLY A 318 -28.83 -8.96 11.77
C GLY A 318 -27.32 -8.82 12.02
N VAL A 319 -26.60 -8.07 11.22
CA VAL A 319 -25.21 -7.73 11.49
C VAL A 319 -25.16 -6.53 12.44
N SER A 320 -24.44 -6.67 13.56
CA SER A 320 -24.34 -5.58 14.53
C SER A 320 -23.42 -4.45 14.03
N ARG A 321 -23.67 -3.21 14.47
CA ARG A 321 -22.80 -2.08 14.19
C ARG A 321 -21.31 -2.38 14.55
N PRO A 322 -20.96 -2.91 15.72
CA PRO A 322 -19.57 -3.26 16.04
C PRO A 322 -18.96 -4.28 15.08
N THR A 323 -19.75 -5.20 14.54
CA THR A 323 -19.28 -6.17 13.55
C THR A 323 -18.92 -5.48 12.23
N VAL A 324 -19.74 -4.54 11.77
CA VAL A 324 -19.45 -3.74 10.56
C VAL A 324 -18.20 -2.89 10.77
N GLU A 325 -18.05 -2.22 11.92
CA GLU A 325 -16.85 -1.45 12.26
C GLU A 325 -15.59 -2.33 12.21
N ASN A 326 -15.62 -3.50 12.84
CA ASN A 326 -14.50 -4.44 12.80
C ASN A 326 -14.18 -4.91 11.38
N TYR A 327 -15.18 -5.20 10.55
CA TYR A 327 -14.94 -5.64 9.18
C TYR A 327 -14.32 -4.53 8.32
N ILE A 328 -14.73 -3.27 8.51
CA ILE A 328 -14.09 -2.12 7.85
C ILE A 328 -12.63 -1.97 8.33
N GLU A 329 -12.35 -2.09 9.64
CA GLU A 329 -10.98 -2.10 10.17
C GLU A 329 -10.13 -3.25 9.57
N TYR A 330 -10.71 -4.44 9.40
CA TYR A 330 -9.99 -5.59 8.82
C TYR A 330 -9.68 -5.36 7.34
N LEU A 331 -10.64 -4.83 6.57
CA LEU A 331 -10.44 -4.48 5.16
C LEU A 331 -9.35 -3.40 4.99
N GLU A 332 -9.33 -2.39 5.86
CA GLU A 332 -8.30 -1.36 5.87
C GLU A 332 -6.93 -1.94 6.27
N SER A 333 -6.89 -2.79 7.30
CA SER A 333 -5.65 -3.46 7.71
C SER A 333 -5.06 -4.36 6.62
N ALA A 334 -5.92 -4.93 5.77
CA ALA A 334 -5.51 -5.70 4.59
C ALA A 334 -5.13 -4.82 3.39
N ASN A 335 -5.19 -3.50 3.54
CA ASN A 335 -4.96 -2.53 2.46
C ASN A 335 -5.87 -2.76 1.24
N LEU A 336 -7.13 -3.15 1.46
CA LEU A 336 -8.16 -3.22 0.42
C LEU A 336 -8.98 -1.93 0.32
N ILE A 337 -9.06 -1.17 1.41
CA ILE A 337 -9.72 0.13 1.48
C ILE A 337 -8.86 1.14 2.23
N HIS A 338 -9.21 2.41 2.10
CA HIS A 338 -8.75 3.51 2.94
C HIS A 338 -9.95 4.25 3.54
N GLN A 339 -9.85 4.63 4.81
CA GLN A 339 -10.80 5.51 5.47
C GLN A 339 -10.27 6.94 5.47
N SER A 340 -10.98 7.84 4.81
CA SER A 340 -10.72 9.28 4.84
C SER A 340 -11.66 9.93 5.85
N TRP A 341 -11.10 10.53 6.89
CA TRP A 341 -11.87 11.20 7.94
C TRP A 341 -11.95 12.69 7.69
N PRO A 342 -13.05 13.37 8.12
CA PRO A 342 -13.12 14.80 7.94
C PRO A 342 -12.08 15.53 8.80
N VAL A 343 -11.40 16.49 8.17
CA VAL A 343 -10.41 17.36 8.81
C VAL A 343 -11.08 18.55 9.52
N ASN A 344 -10.34 19.29 10.38
CA ASN A 344 -10.80 20.47 11.08
C ASN A 344 -12.02 20.25 12.01
N MET A 345 -12.20 19.04 12.52
CA MET A 345 -13.24 18.75 13.48
C MET A 345 -12.73 18.87 14.92
N VAL A 346 -13.47 19.57 15.77
CA VAL A 346 -13.13 19.79 17.17
C VAL A 346 -14.25 19.27 18.08
N GLY A 347 -13.87 18.65 19.20
CA GLY A 347 -14.77 18.22 20.26
C GLY A 347 -15.70 17.07 19.85
N LYS A 348 -16.96 17.10 20.29
CA LYS A 348 -17.94 15.99 20.09
C LYS A 348 -18.25 15.69 18.62
N LYS A 349 -17.93 16.59 17.68
CA LYS A 349 -18.16 16.37 16.25
C LYS A 349 -17.29 15.26 15.70
N VAL A 350 -16.05 15.11 16.21
CA VAL A 350 -15.13 14.02 15.82
C VAL A 350 -15.78 12.65 16.07
N LEU A 351 -16.48 12.49 17.20
CA LEU A 351 -17.10 11.22 17.58
C LEU A 351 -18.33 10.84 16.72
N LYS A 352 -18.88 11.80 15.97
CA LYS A 352 -20.05 11.60 15.09
C LYS A 352 -19.69 11.65 13.62
N ALA A 353 -18.40 11.76 13.31
CA ALA A 353 -17.93 11.80 11.93
C ALA A 353 -18.13 10.45 11.26
N SER A 354 -18.47 10.47 9.99
CA SER A 354 -18.50 9.30 9.12
C SER A 354 -17.30 9.33 8.17
N PRO A 355 -16.60 8.23 7.93
CA PRO A 355 -15.51 8.22 6.97
C PRO A 355 -16.03 8.25 5.53
N LYS A 356 -15.26 8.87 4.65
CA LYS A 356 -15.34 8.66 3.21
C LYS A 356 -14.49 7.44 2.89
N ILE A 357 -15.03 6.47 2.15
CA ILE A 357 -14.32 5.21 1.89
C ILE A 357 -13.77 5.23 0.46
N TYR A 358 -12.50 4.89 0.33
CA TYR A 358 -11.84 4.69 -0.95
C TYR A 358 -11.34 3.25 -1.07
N ILE A 359 -11.59 2.60 -2.19
CA ILE A 359 -10.94 1.31 -2.50
C ILE A 359 -9.45 1.58 -2.72
N ALA A 360 -8.58 0.71 -2.22
CA ALA A 360 -7.13 0.94 -2.23
C ALA A 360 -6.52 1.06 -3.63
N ASP A 361 -7.18 0.52 -4.65
CA ASP A 361 -6.81 0.71 -6.06
C ASP A 361 -8.04 0.62 -6.95
N ALA A 362 -8.12 1.45 -7.98
CA ALA A 362 -9.23 1.48 -8.93
C ALA A 362 -9.50 0.12 -9.58
N ALA A 363 -8.44 -0.63 -9.91
CA ALA A 363 -8.57 -1.94 -10.53
C ALA A 363 -9.19 -3.00 -9.61
N ILE A 364 -9.03 -2.89 -8.30
CA ILE A 364 -9.72 -3.77 -7.35
C ILE A 364 -11.23 -3.61 -7.50
N ARG A 365 -11.71 -2.36 -7.55
CA ARG A 365 -13.13 -2.06 -7.75
C ARG A 365 -13.65 -2.66 -9.04
N ASN A 366 -12.94 -2.44 -10.14
CA ASN A 366 -13.33 -2.95 -11.46
C ASN A 366 -13.38 -4.48 -11.50
N ALA A 367 -12.38 -5.14 -10.92
CA ALA A 367 -12.34 -6.61 -10.85
C ALA A 367 -13.47 -7.20 -10.00
N VAL A 368 -13.91 -6.50 -8.95
CA VAL A 368 -15.01 -6.94 -8.07
C VAL A 368 -16.37 -6.73 -8.74
N LEU A 369 -16.60 -5.56 -9.32
CA LEU A 369 -17.88 -5.20 -9.94
C LEU A 369 -18.04 -5.81 -11.34
N MET A 370 -16.94 -6.23 -11.97
CA MET A 370 -16.93 -6.72 -13.38
C MET A 370 -17.56 -5.70 -14.33
N ASP A 371 -17.19 -4.43 -14.15
CA ASP A 371 -17.78 -3.31 -14.89
C ASP A 371 -16.93 -2.95 -16.09
N ASP A 372 -17.33 -3.42 -17.25
CA ASP A 372 -16.67 -3.11 -18.53
C ASP A 372 -17.04 -1.70 -19.04
N SER A 373 -18.07 -1.07 -18.48
CA SER A 373 -18.55 0.25 -18.91
C SER A 373 -17.85 1.43 -18.23
N MET A 374 -17.01 1.18 -17.24
CA MET A 374 -16.36 2.19 -16.41
C MET A 374 -15.75 3.35 -17.22
N LEU A 375 -15.03 3.04 -18.31
CA LEU A 375 -14.37 4.08 -19.13
C LEU A 375 -15.35 4.94 -19.92
N SER A 376 -16.56 4.47 -20.16
CA SER A 376 -17.60 5.15 -20.93
C SER A 376 -18.60 5.93 -20.07
N ASP A 377 -18.71 5.61 -18.78
CA ASP A 377 -19.57 6.34 -17.84
C ASP A 377 -18.82 7.48 -17.14
N PRO A 378 -19.17 8.75 -17.40
CA PRO A 378 -18.50 9.90 -16.78
C PRO A 378 -18.62 9.95 -15.26
N VAL A 379 -19.70 9.43 -14.67
CA VAL A 379 -19.92 9.41 -13.22
C VAL A 379 -19.00 8.38 -12.57
N GLU A 380 -18.95 7.17 -13.12
CA GLU A 380 -18.09 6.11 -12.64
C GLU A 380 -16.61 6.47 -12.80
N MET A 381 -16.23 7.06 -13.95
CA MET A 381 -14.88 7.59 -14.15
C MET A 381 -14.51 8.67 -13.12
N GLY A 382 -15.45 9.53 -12.72
CA GLY A 382 -15.24 10.52 -11.66
C GLY A 382 -14.84 9.85 -10.34
N LYS A 383 -15.56 8.82 -9.89
CA LYS A 383 -15.28 8.06 -8.68
C LYS A 383 -13.92 7.33 -8.74
N VAL A 384 -13.63 6.73 -9.89
CA VAL A 384 -12.38 5.99 -10.14
C VAL A 384 -11.18 6.93 -10.06
N VAL A 385 -11.26 8.09 -10.70
CA VAL A 385 -10.17 9.09 -10.69
C VAL A 385 -10.02 9.71 -9.30
N GLU A 386 -11.10 10.01 -8.59
CA GLU A 386 -11.05 10.51 -7.22
C GLU A 386 -10.38 9.48 -6.30
N THR A 387 -10.71 8.20 -6.44
CA THR A 387 -10.05 7.09 -5.73
C THR A 387 -8.55 7.06 -6.02
N ALA A 388 -8.15 7.19 -7.29
CA ALA A 388 -6.74 7.23 -7.68
C ALA A 388 -6.02 8.46 -7.12
N VAL A 389 -6.66 9.63 -7.12
CA VAL A 389 -6.11 10.87 -6.51
C VAL A 389 -5.89 10.68 -5.02
N TYR A 390 -6.92 10.24 -4.29
CA TYR A 390 -6.81 10.01 -2.85
C TYR A 390 -5.68 9.02 -2.51
N LYS A 391 -5.63 7.87 -3.19
CA LYS A 391 -4.59 6.86 -3.02
C LYS A 391 -3.18 7.45 -3.17
N HIS A 392 -2.93 8.23 -4.24
CA HIS A 392 -1.61 8.82 -4.49
C HIS A 392 -1.24 9.85 -3.43
N VAL A 393 -2.17 10.71 -3.06
CA VAL A 393 -1.95 11.72 -2.02
C VAL A 393 -1.69 11.06 -0.66
N ALA A 394 -2.50 10.06 -0.28
CA ALA A 394 -2.33 9.33 0.97
C ALA A 394 -0.99 8.59 1.02
N ALA A 395 -0.57 7.93 -0.08
CA ALA A 395 0.72 7.26 -0.16
C ALA A 395 1.89 8.23 -0.08
N PHE A 396 1.83 9.36 -0.80
CA PHE A 396 2.85 10.39 -0.82
C PHE A 396 3.09 11.01 0.57
N TYR A 397 2.01 11.20 1.34
CA TYR A 397 2.08 11.81 2.69
C TYR A 397 2.21 10.79 3.83
N TYR A 398 2.21 9.49 3.56
CA TYR A 398 2.21 8.43 4.59
C TYR A 398 3.36 8.55 5.60
N GLN A 399 4.56 8.92 5.15
CA GLN A 399 5.75 9.04 6.01
C GLN A 399 5.90 10.43 6.65
N GLN A 400 4.97 11.35 6.38
CA GLN A 400 5.06 12.73 6.81
C GLN A 400 4.14 13.00 8.01
N ALA A 401 4.44 14.05 8.77
CA ALA A 401 3.59 14.51 9.86
C ALA A 401 2.38 15.29 9.32
N ALA A 402 1.66 14.70 8.36
CA ALA A 402 0.46 15.25 7.76
C ALA A 402 -0.67 14.24 7.84
N SER A 403 -1.90 14.70 8.05
CA SER A 403 -3.10 13.88 7.90
C SER A 403 -3.77 14.14 6.56
N VAL A 404 -4.28 13.08 5.93
CA VAL A 404 -5.02 13.16 4.68
C VAL A 404 -6.47 12.79 4.95
N GLY A 405 -7.37 13.71 4.70
CA GLY A 405 -8.79 13.56 4.95
C GLY A 405 -9.64 14.31 3.91
N TYR A 406 -10.88 14.61 4.25
CA TYR A 406 -11.77 15.43 3.44
C TYR A 406 -12.35 16.57 4.27
N TYR A 407 -12.88 17.59 3.60
CA TYR A 407 -13.61 18.66 4.27
C TYR A 407 -15.10 18.58 3.92
N ARG A 408 -15.96 18.73 4.92
CA ARG A 408 -17.39 18.93 4.72
C ARG A 408 -17.93 19.93 5.74
N GLY A 409 -18.45 21.03 5.25
CA GLY A 409 -18.90 22.11 6.12
C GLY A 409 -19.91 23.05 5.48
N GLY A 410 -20.28 24.11 6.23
CA GLY A 410 -21.24 25.11 5.81
C GLY A 410 -22.70 24.64 5.87
N LYS A 411 -23.64 25.59 5.67
CA LYS A 411 -25.10 25.34 5.72
C LYS A 411 -25.60 24.38 4.61
N ARG A 412 -24.84 24.21 3.52
CA ARG A 412 -25.21 23.41 2.34
C ARG A 412 -24.40 22.10 2.22
N GLY A 413 -23.58 21.78 3.24
CA GLY A 413 -22.73 20.57 3.21
C GLY A 413 -21.69 20.60 2.09
N LYS A 414 -21.10 21.78 1.80
CA LYS A 414 -20.03 21.94 0.80
C LYS A 414 -18.85 21.07 1.15
N GLU A 415 -18.24 20.45 0.17
CA GLU A 415 -17.18 19.44 0.33
C GLU A 415 -15.94 19.83 -0.45
N VAL A 416 -14.74 19.43 0.07
CA VAL A 416 -13.49 19.33 -0.67
C VAL A 416 -13.04 17.89 -0.55
N ASP A 417 -12.76 17.24 -1.67
CA ASP A 417 -12.58 15.80 -1.77
C ASP A 417 -11.37 15.30 -0.98
N VAL A 418 -10.23 15.97 -1.10
CA VAL A 418 -9.01 15.60 -0.38
C VAL A 418 -8.37 16.86 0.24
N VAL A 419 -8.07 16.76 1.52
CA VAL A 419 -7.40 17.82 2.28
C VAL A 419 -6.17 17.21 2.95
N VAL A 420 -5.01 17.82 2.71
CA VAL A 420 -3.78 17.50 3.43
C VAL A 420 -3.60 18.51 4.54
N GLU A 421 -3.60 18.06 5.79
CA GLU A 421 -3.52 18.90 6.98
C GLU A 421 -2.18 18.71 7.68
N TYR A 422 -1.45 19.79 7.87
CA TYR A 422 -0.21 19.80 8.66
C TYR A 422 -0.48 20.41 10.04
N ALA A 423 0.16 19.87 11.06
CA ALA A 423 -0.07 20.28 12.45
C ALA A 423 0.18 21.79 12.71
N ASN A 424 1.08 22.44 11.97
CA ASN A 424 1.49 23.82 12.19
C ASN A 424 1.54 24.66 10.90
N SER A 425 0.93 24.20 9.81
CA SER A 425 0.94 24.91 8.53
C SER A 425 -0.44 24.98 7.90
N ARG A 426 -0.54 25.69 6.79
CA ARG A 426 -1.80 25.80 6.03
C ARG A 426 -2.06 24.50 5.27
N ASN A 427 -3.33 24.16 5.12
CA ASN A 427 -3.77 22.97 4.42
C ASN A 427 -3.58 23.07 2.90
N ILE A 428 -3.42 21.92 2.23
CA ILE A 428 -3.54 21.81 0.78
C ILE A 428 -4.92 21.26 0.48
N LEU A 429 -5.66 21.93 -0.40
CA LEU A 429 -7.00 21.57 -0.82
C LEU A 429 -6.96 20.97 -2.22
N ILE A 430 -7.60 19.81 -2.42
CA ILE A 430 -7.65 19.13 -3.71
C ILE A 430 -9.10 18.73 -4.00
N GLU A 431 -9.62 19.21 -5.12
CA GLU A 431 -10.98 18.93 -5.62
C GLU A 431 -10.86 18.17 -6.95
N VAL A 432 -11.64 17.13 -7.14
CA VAL A 432 -11.63 16.33 -8.38
C VAL A 432 -12.84 16.67 -9.24
N LYS A 433 -12.59 17.24 -10.41
CA LYS A 433 -13.61 17.62 -11.40
C LYS A 433 -13.33 16.92 -12.74
N TYR A 434 -13.46 15.59 -12.76
CA TYR A 434 -13.09 14.76 -13.91
C TYR A 434 -14.16 14.77 -15.01
N ARG A 435 -14.40 15.96 -15.59
CA ARG A 435 -15.28 16.19 -16.74
C ARG A 435 -14.76 17.35 -17.58
N GLU A 436 -15.17 17.38 -18.83
CA GLU A 436 -14.78 18.45 -19.76
C GLU A 436 -15.38 19.78 -19.34
N GLY A 437 -14.57 20.85 -19.41
CA GLY A 437 -15.01 22.21 -19.15
C GLY A 437 -15.67 22.42 -17.80
N ALA A 438 -15.31 21.63 -16.79
CA ALA A 438 -15.93 21.70 -15.46
C ALA A 438 -15.82 23.10 -14.86
N PRO A 439 -16.93 23.82 -14.63
CA PRO A 439 -16.90 25.12 -13.99
C PRO A 439 -16.51 24.96 -12.51
N ILE A 440 -15.79 25.95 -12.00
CA ILE A 440 -15.49 26.10 -10.57
C ILE A 440 -16.34 27.27 -10.06
N PRO A 441 -17.46 27.00 -9.37
CA PRO A 441 -18.31 28.07 -8.85
C PRO A 441 -17.58 28.89 -7.78
N ASP A 442 -17.76 30.22 -7.81
CA ASP A 442 -17.18 31.14 -6.82
C ASP A 442 -17.60 30.79 -5.37
N ASP A 443 -18.76 30.14 -5.22
CA ASP A 443 -19.30 29.71 -3.93
C ASP A 443 -18.95 28.24 -3.57
N SER A 444 -18.03 27.59 -4.29
CA SER A 444 -17.54 26.25 -3.95
C SER A 444 -16.65 26.28 -2.71
N ALA A 445 -16.59 25.15 -1.96
CA ALA A 445 -15.76 25.06 -0.75
C ALA A 445 -14.29 25.35 -1.02
N ILE A 446 -13.76 24.83 -2.14
CA ILE A 446 -12.34 25.01 -2.47
C ILE A 446 -12.01 26.49 -2.73
N VAL A 447 -12.91 27.27 -3.32
CA VAL A 447 -12.73 28.71 -3.53
C VAL A 447 -12.84 29.46 -2.20
N GLU A 448 -13.87 29.21 -1.41
CA GLU A 448 -14.09 29.87 -0.11
C GLU A 448 -12.91 29.64 0.86
N LEU A 449 -12.32 28.42 0.85
CA LEU A 449 -11.22 28.06 1.74
C LEU A 449 -9.82 28.40 1.19
N SER A 450 -9.71 28.75 -0.10
CA SER A 450 -8.42 28.98 -0.77
C SER A 450 -7.60 30.10 -0.12
N GLY A 451 -8.25 31.12 0.45
CA GLY A 451 -7.59 32.24 1.12
C GLY A 451 -6.71 31.83 2.30
N GLU A 452 -7.11 30.81 3.04
CA GLU A 452 -6.42 30.26 4.21
C GLU A 452 -5.52 29.05 3.87
N ALA A 453 -5.65 28.47 2.68
CA ALA A 453 -4.88 27.33 2.25
C ALA A 453 -3.43 27.70 1.84
N ALA A 454 -2.51 26.73 1.92
CA ALA A 454 -1.19 26.81 1.31
C ALA A 454 -1.30 26.78 -0.22
N ALA A 455 -2.12 25.85 -0.72
CA ALA A 455 -2.44 25.70 -2.13
C ALA A 455 -3.83 25.10 -2.33
N SER A 456 -4.43 25.39 -3.49
CA SER A 456 -5.70 24.83 -3.92
C SER A 456 -5.58 24.28 -5.34
N ILE A 457 -5.88 23.00 -5.51
CA ILE A 457 -5.64 22.23 -6.73
C ILE A 457 -6.97 21.65 -7.20
N VAL A 458 -7.34 21.88 -8.46
CA VAL A 458 -8.47 21.24 -9.12
C VAL A 458 -7.97 20.25 -10.13
N VAL A 459 -8.20 18.97 -9.86
CA VAL A 459 -7.81 17.87 -10.75
C VAL A 459 -8.88 17.69 -11.82
N THR A 460 -8.50 17.83 -13.10
CA THR A 460 -9.39 17.88 -14.26
C THR A 460 -9.19 16.71 -15.22
N LYS A 461 -9.98 16.66 -16.30
CA LYS A 461 -9.96 15.58 -17.28
C LYS A 461 -8.96 15.80 -18.41
N THR A 462 -8.97 17.00 -19.02
CA THR A 462 -8.30 17.26 -20.30
C THR A 462 -7.01 18.06 -20.15
N ALA A 463 -6.07 17.86 -21.08
CA ALA A 463 -4.81 18.61 -21.11
C ALA A 463 -5.03 20.13 -21.26
N ASP A 464 -6.08 20.52 -21.99
CA ASP A 464 -6.44 21.94 -22.22
C ASP A 464 -6.89 22.65 -20.93
N ASP A 465 -7.29 21.88 -19.92
CA ASP A 465 -7.64 22.43 -18.61
C ASP A 465 -6.44 22.91 -17.78
N PHE A 466 -5.19 22.58 -18.20
CA PHE A 466 -4.01 22.95 -17.42
C PHE A 466 -3.79 24.45 -17.39
N GLY A 467 -3.95 25.05 -16.23
CA GLY A 467 -3.86 26.49 -16.10
C GLY A 467 -4.19 26.99 -14.70
N VAL A 468 -4.29 28.28 -14.59
CA VAL A 468 -4.68 28.99 -13.37
C VAL A 468 -6.13 29.43 -13.48
N HIS A 469 -6.90 29.15 -12.45
CA HIS A 469 -8.24 29.69 -12.27
C HIS A 469 -8.17 30.84 -11.25
N ASN A 470 -8.42 32.06 -11.75
CA ASN A 470 -8.45 33.26 -10.93
C ASN A 470 -9.75 33.34 -10.15
N THR A 471 -9.68 33.45 -8.84
CA THR A 471 -10.83 33.57 -7.95
C THR A 471 -11.12 35.06 -7.63
N LYS A 472 -12.39 35.40 -7.37
CA LYS A 472 -12.76 36.76 -6.97
C LYS A 472 -12.49 37.06 -5.48
N SER A 473 -12.46 36.01 -4.64
CA SER A 473 -12.51 36.15 -3.18
C SER A 473 -11.42 35.37 -2.44
N GLY A 474 -10.56 34.64 -3.15
CA GLY A 474 -9.53 33.80 -2.55
C GLY A 474 -8.21 33.87 -3.29
N LYS A 475 -7.36 32.86 -3.06
CA LYS A 475 -6.15 32.66 -3.84
C LYS A 475 -6.48 31.96 -5.15
N ASP A 476 -5.67 32.21 -6.15
CA ASP A 476 -5.74 31.48 -7.42
C ASP A 476 -5.55 29.98 -7.22
N LEU A 477 -6.29 29.19 -8.00
CA LEU A 477 -6.20 27.73 -7.99
C LEU A 477 -5.44 27.25 -9.22
N ILE A 478 -4.67 26.16 -9.06
CA ILE A 478 -4.10 25.46 -10.21
C ILE A 478 -5.09 24.40 -10.70
N ARG A 479 -5.41 24.41 -11.99
CA ARG A 479 -6.12 23.33 -12.67
C ARG A 479 -5.09 22.44 -13.33
N ILE A 480 -5.20 21.14 -13.11
CA ILE A 480 -4.22 20.17 -13.64
C ILE A 480 -4.92 18.86 -14.01
N PRO A 481 -4.65 18.30 -15.20
CA PRO A 481 -5.20 16.99 -15.60
C PRO A 481 -4.76 15.88 -14.65
N ALA A 482 -5.66 14.92 -14.39
CA ALA A 482 -5.43 13.85 -13.43
C ALA A 482 -4.14 13.05 -13.72
N PHE A 483 -3.91 12.66 -14.98
CA PHE A 483 -2.69 11.93 -15.34
C PHE A 483 -1.41 12.72 -15.02
N ALA A 484 -1.44 14.03 -15.27
CA ALA A 484 -0.32 14.93 -15.00
C ALA A 484 -0.09 15.11 -13.49
N PHE A 485 -1.17 15.30 -12.72
CA PHE A 485 -1.12 15.41 -11.27
C PHE A 485 -0.51 14.17 -10.62
N LEU A 486 -1.02 12.97 -10.99
CA LEU A 486 -0.54 11.71 -10.41
C LEU A 486 0.91 11.39 -10.82
N TYR A 487 1.29 11.72 -12.06
CA TYR A 487 2.68 11.56 -12.51
C TYR A 487 3.64 12.48 -11.74
N LEU A 488 3.27 13.75 -11.57
CA LEU A 488 4.10 14.74 -10.87
C LEU A 488 4.27 14.44 -9.38
N LEU A 489 3.28 13.82 -8.71
CA LEU A 489 3.46 13.33 -7.34
C LEU A 489 4.58 12.30 -7.25
N GLY A 490 4.57 11.30 -8.13
CA GLY A 490 5.63 10.29 -8.16
C GLY A 490 6.98 10.85 -8.63
N HIS A 491 6.99 11.84 -9.53
CA HIS A 491 8.19 12.55 -9.91
C HIS A 491 8.82 13.27 -8.70
N ALA A 492 8.01 13.96 -7.90
CA ALA A 492 8.48 14.62 -6.68
C ALA A 492 9.05 13.62 -5.66
N GLU A 493 8.36 12.48 -5.47
CA GLU A 493 8.82 11.39 -4.60
C GLU A 493 10.17 10.82 -5.06
N LYS A 494 10.34 10.60 -6.37
CA LYS A 494 11.60 10.11 -6.96
C LYS A 494 12.79 11.01 -6.67
N HIS A 495 12.58 12.31 -6.69
CA HIS A 495 13.64 13.32 -6.47
C HIS A 495 13.76 13.76 -4.99
N GLY A 496 13.12 13.01 -4.07
CA GLY A 496 13.25 13.22 -2.62
C GLY A 496 12.48 14.42 -2.07
N TYR A 497 11.52 14.94 -2.83
CA TYR A 497 10.63 16.00 -2.35
C TYR A 497 9.46 15.39 -1.59
N HIS A 498 9.35 15.76 -0.31
CA HIS A 498 8.33 15.22 0.60
C HIS A 498 7.15 16.19 0.80
N GLY A 499 6.88 17.06 -0.13
CA GLY A 499 5.75 17.97 -0.12
C GLY A 499 5.45 18.50 -1.52
N MET A 500 4.21 18.93 -1.74
CA MET A 500 3.82 19.56 -3.01
C MET A 500 4.30 21.01 -3.11
N GLU A 501 4.80 21.59 -2.01
CA GLU A 501 5.26 22.97 -1.88
C GLU A 501 6.63 23.23 -2.50
#